data_3bba4dbf73786e81b17bcc98993d0196
#
_entry.id   3bba4dbf73786e81b17bcc98993d0196
#
_cell.length_a   1.000
_cell.length_b   1.000
_cell.length_c   1.000
_cell.angle_alpha   90.00
_cell.angle_beta   90.00
_cell.angle_gamma   90.00
#
_symmetry.space_group_name_H-M   'P 1'
#
loop_
_entity.id
_entity.type
_entity.pdbx_description
1 polymer ?
#
loop_
_entity_poly.entity_id
_entity_poly.type
_entity_poly.pdbx_seq_one_letter_code
_entity_poly.pdbx_strand_id
1 'polypeptide(L)'
;GFLSPSRREVDMAITLSPAASPRLIVEPLTPYQLAHYAAPEHIAQHGAPERVDDLPRFDIVGYVDDLIYAPELHYLDEIRPNLRPRLASSSIRAQRDMIAAGGGIGVLPCFLAEGLTRVLPDQVLIERRFWLSTHREVHGTARLKAARRWIKALCRDAAERLSPLPD
;
A
#
# COMPACT_ATOMS: atom_id res chain seq x y z
N GLY A 1 18.54 -3.16 -3.82
CA GLY A 1 18.51 -1.76 -3.40
C GLY A 1 17.52 -0.98 -4.25
N PHE A 2 16.85 0.01 -3.69
CA PHE A 2 15.94 0.86 -4.44
C PHE A 2 16.73 1.90 -5.23
N LEU A 3 16.37 2.10 -6.51
CA LEU A 3 16.93 3.15 -7.33
C LEU A 3 16.49 4.52 -6.81
N SER A 4 17.41 5.49 -6.75
CA SER A 4 17.16 6.79 -6.11
C SER A 4 17.29 7.96 -7.10
N PRO A 5 16.25 8.80 -7.25
CA PRO A 5 16.37 10.03 -8.03
C PRO A 5 17.42 10.99 -7.47
N SER A 6 17.62 11.03 -6.15
CA SER A 6 18.61 11.92 -5.52
C SER A 6 20.06 11.55 -5.87
N ARG A 7 20.32 10.29 -6.24
CA ARG A 7 21.62 9.78 -6.73
C ARG A 7 21.72 9.78 -8.25
N ARG A 8 20.70 10.25 -8.96
CA ARG A 8 20.61 10.21 -10.44
C ARG A 8 20.60 8.80 -11.03
N GLU A 9 20.25 7.79 -10.27
CA GLU A 9 20.04 6.43 -10.76
C GLU A 9 18.76 6.33 -11.60
N VAL A 10 17.79 7.21 -11.32
CA VAL A 10 16.56 7.43 -12.10
C VAL A 10 16.21 8.91 -12.14
N ASP A 11 15.50 9.35 -13.18
CA ASP A 11 15.08 10.74 -13.34
C ASP A 11 13.83 11.09 -12.53
N MET A 12 13.00 10.08 -12.21
CA MET A 12 11.73 10.20 -11.52
C MET A 12 11.42 8.93 -10.74
N ALA A 13 10.78 9.05 -9.58
CA ALA A 13 10.32 7.91 -8.80
C ALA A 13 8.92 8.18 -8.20
N ILE A 14 8.14 7.10 -8.09
CA ILE A 14 6.92 7.07 -7.29
C ILE A 14 7.27 6.37 -5.97
N THR A 15 6.95 7.03 -4.85
CA THR A 15 7.29 6.56 -3.50
C THR A 15 6.09 6.61 -2.57
N LEU A 16 6.16 5.86 -1.47
CA LEU A 16 5.12 5.87 -0.42
C LEU A 16 5.27 7.09 0.50
N SER A 17 6.53 7.49 0.77
CA SER A 17 6.85 8.67 1.58
C SER A 17 7.36 9.81 0.71
N PRO A 18 7.16 11.07 1.10
CA PRO A 18 7.81 12.21 0.44
C PRO A 18 9.33 12.13 0.65
N ALA A 19 10.09 12.19 -0.44
CA ALA A 19 11.55 12.13 -0.37
C ALA A 19 12.13 13.40 0.27
N ALA A 20 12.93 13.26 1.31
CA ALA A 20 13.60 14.36 2.01
C ALA A 20 14.97 14.66 1.36
N SER A 21 14.97 15.33 0.21
CA SER A 21 16.20 15.76 -0.46
C SER A 21 16.04 17.11 -1.16
N PRO A 22 16.94 18.09 -0.93
CA PRO A 22 16.87 19.38 -1.58
C PRO A 22 17.11 19.32 -3.10
N ARG A 23 17.64 18.20 -3.60
CA ARG A 23 17.86 17.97 -5.03
C ARG A 23 16.60 17.55 -5.77
N LEU A 24 15.54 17.21 -5.05
CA LEU A 24 14.29 16.73 -5.62
C LEU A 24 13.20 17.78 -5.58
N ILE A 25 12.33 17.75 -6.57
CA ILE A 25 11.01 18.35 -6.54
C ILE A 25 10.06 17.21 -6.22
N VAL A 26 9.36 17.30 -5.11
CA VAL A 26 8.43 16.30 -4.59
C VAL A 26 7.03 16.86 -4.65
N GLU A 27 6.12 16.13 -5.25
CA GLU A 27 4.70 16.52 -5.35
C GLU A 27 3.79 15.34 -4.97
N PRO A 28 2.63 15.62 -4.36
CA PRO A 28 1.64 14.58 -4.12
C PRO A 28 1.10 14.07 -5.46
N LEU A 29 0.98 12.75 -5.59
CA LEU A 29 0.53 12.13 -6.84
C LEU A 29 -0.96 11.76 -6.77
N THR A 30 -1.32 10.82 -5.91
CA THR A 30 -2.70 10.35 -5.77
C THR A 30 -2.90 9.68 -4.41
N PRO A 31 -4.07 9.83 -3.76
CA PRO A 31 -4.44 9.00 -2.62
C PRO A 31 -4.72 7.57 -3.06
N TYR A 32 -4.65 6.65 -2.11
CA TYR A 32 -5.13 5.28 -2.24
C TYR A 32 -5.56 4.74 -0.88
N GLN A 33 -6.45 3.77 -0.89
CA GLN A 33 -7.01 3.17 0.31
C GLN A 33 -6.53 1.74 0.48
N LEU A 34 -6.39 1.35 1.76
CA LEU A 34 -6.11 -0.02 2.18
C LEU A 34 -7.16 -0.45 3.20
N ALA A 35 -7.48 -1.74 3.21
CA ALA A 35 -8.36 -2.36 4.20
C ALA A 35 -7.90 -3.79 4.49
N HIS A 36 -8.54 -4.43 5.47
CA HIS A 36 -8.32 -5.85 5.74
C HIS A 36 -9.09 -6.72 4.74
N TYR A 37 -8.42 -7.77 4.29
CA TYR A 37 -8.99 -8.74 3.35
C TYR A 37 -8.63 -10.17 3.74
N ALA A 38 -9.51 -11.10 3.39
CA ALA A 38 -9.29 -12.53 3.48
C ALA A 38 -9.92 -13.24 2.27
N ALA A 39 -9.48 -14.47 1.99
CA ALA A 39 -10.17 -15.30 0.99
C ALA A 39 -11.57 -15.67 1.48
N PRO A 40 -12.59 -15.72 0.60
CA PRO A 40 -13.95 -16.15 0.98
C PRO A 40 -13.97 -17.53 1.65
N GLU A 41 -13.17 -18.44 1.15
CA GLU A 41 -13.05 -19.81 1.68
C GLU A 41 -12.44 -19.84 3.09
N HIS A 42 -11.46 -18.93 3.36
CA HIS A 42 -10.89 -18.79 4.70
C HIS A 42 -11.95 -18.32 5.71
N ILE A 43 -12.77 -17.33 5.32
CA ILE A 43 -13.86 -16.84 6.16
C ILE A 43 -14.91 -17.93 6.39
N ALA A 44 -15.25 -18.72 5.37
CA ALA A 44 -16.21 -19.80 5.50
C ALA A 44 -15.74 -20.90 6.47
N GLN A 45 -14.43 -21.13 6.55
CA GLN A 45 -13.84 -22.18 7.41
C GLN A 45 -13.54 -21.70 8.85
N HIS A 46 -13.09 -20.46 9.01
CA HIS A 46 -12.56 -19.94 10.28
C HIS A 46 -13.40 -18.81 10.89
N GLY A 47 -14.43 -18.35 10.17
CA GLY A 47 -15.16 -17.13 10.53
C GLY A 47 -14.41 -15.85 10.20
N ALA A 48 -15.01 -14.72 10.53
CA ALA A 48 -14.41 -13.39 10.42
C ALA A 48 -14.37 -12.72 11.80
N PRO A 49 -13.38 -11.86 12.08
CA PRO A 49 -13.40 -11.04 13.29
C PRO A 49 -14.58 -10.05 13.23
N GLU A 50 -15.26 -9.86 14.35
CA GLU A 50 -16.32 -8.87 14.50
C GLU A 50 -15.76 -7.50 14.91
N ARG A 51 -14.61 -7.50 15.57
CA ARG A 51 -13.92 -6.30 16.05
C ARG A 51 -12.42 -6.43 15.86
N VAL A 52 -11.74 -5.28 15.84
CA VAL A 52 -10.27 -5.19 15.76
C VAL A 52 -9.59 -6.02 16.87
N ASP A 53 -10.18 -6.06 18.08
CA ASP A 53 -9.66 -6.84 19.21
C ASP A 53 -9.69 -8.36 19.01
N ASP A 54 -10.44 -8.85 18.05
CA ASP A 54 -10.48 -10.27 17.71
C ASP A 54 -9.33 -10.71 16.81
N LEU A 55 -8.67 -9.77 16.08
CA LEU A 55 -7.61 -10.07 15.13
C LEU A 55 -6.50 -11.00 15.65
N PRO A 56 -6.06 -10.93 16.93
CA PRO A 56 -5.04 -11.84 17.46
C PRO A 56 -5.42 -13.32 17.49
N ARG A 57 -6.70 -13.64 17.30
CA ARG A 57 -7.19 -15.04 17.23
C ARG A 57 -7.10 -15.61 15.82
N PHE A 58 -6.78 -14.78 14.82
CA PHE A 58 -6.70 -15.15 13.43
C PHE A 58 -5.25 -15.17 12.96
N ASP A 59 -4.99 -15.94 11.92
CA ASP A 59 -3.70 -15.88 11.24
C ASP A 59 -3.60 -14.57 10.46
N ILE A 60 -2.58 -13.78 10.75
CA ILE A 60 -2.33 -12.48 10.12
C ILE A 60 -1.22 -12.62 9.08
N VAL A 61 -1.46 -12.04 7.91
CA VAL A 61 -0.47 -11.90 6.83
C VAL A 61 0.00 -10.45 6.82
N GLY A 62 1.31 -10.22 6.79
CA GLY A 62 1.86 -8.88 6.83
C GLY A 62 3.29 -8.74 6.30
N TYR A 63 3.93 -7.62 6.63
CA TYR A 63 5.32 -7.39 6.30
C TYR A 63 6.26 -8.08 7.30
N VAL A 64 7.47 -8.40 6.81
CA VAL A 64 8.59 -8.76 7.68
C VAL A 64 9.09 -7.46 8.32
N ASP A 65 9.00 -7.34 9.64
CA ASP A 65 9.27 -6.09 10.38
C ASP A 65 10.65 -5.50 10.04
N ASP A 66 11.71 -6.31 10.06
CA ASP A 66 13.07 -5.88 9.78
C ASP A 66 13.30 -5.43 8.32
N LEU A 67 12.36 -5.69 7.42
CA LEU A 67 12.44 -5.35 6.00
C LEU A 67 11.49 -4.22 5.61
N ILE A 68 10.80 -3.61 6.56
CA ILE A 68 9.95 -2.44 6.31
C ILE A 68 10.83 -1.24 6.00
N TYR A 69 10.70 -0.71 4.79
CA TYR A 69 11.53 0.37 4.26
C TYR A 69 10.85 1.75 4.30
N ALA A 70 9.57 1.80 4.62
CA ALA A 70 8.79 3.04 4.69
C ALA A 70 7.84 2.99 5.90
N PRO A 71 7.76 4.08 6.70
CA PRO A 71 6.90 4.12 7.89
C PRO A 71 5.43 3.86 7.56
N GLU A 72 4.98 4.23 6.37
CA GLU A 72 3.61 3.99 5.89
C GLU A 72 3.21 2.52 5.81
N LEU A 73 4.17 1.59 5.92
CA LEU A 73 3.93 0.14 5.89
C LEU A 73 3.71 -0.47 7.28
N HIS A 74 3.89 0.31 8.37
CA HIS A 74 3.65 -0.14 9.75
C HIS A 74 2.16 -0.11 10.15
N TYR A 75 1.25 -0.40 9.25
CA TYR A 75 -0.19 -0.26 9.49
C TYR A 75 -0.77 -1.29 10.46
N LEU A 76 -0.13 -2.43 10.70
CA LEU A 76 -0.64 -3.38 11.71
C LEU A 76 -0.61 -2.78 13.12
N ASP A 77 0.45 -2.08 13.49
CA ASP A 77 0.56 -1.40 14.78
C ASP A 77 -0.39 -0.19 14.89
N GLU A 78 -0.72 0.48 13.78
CA GLU A 78 -1.73 1.53 13.73
C GLU A 78 -3.14 0.99 13.99
N ILE A 79 -3.45 -0.20 13.45
CA ILE A 79 -4.74 -0.86 13.62
C ILE A 79 -4.88 -1.40 15.04
N ARG A 80 -3.87 -2.13 15.50
CA ARG A 80 -3.82 -2.70 16.83
C ARG A 80 -2.38 -2.88 17.29
N PRO A 81 -1.97 -2.21 18.39
CA PRO A 81 -0.63 -2.38 18.95
C PRO A 81 -0.28 -3.85 19.21
N ASN A 82 0.94 -4.23 18.88
CA ASN A 82 1.45 -5.60 19.04
C ASN A 82 0.77 -6.68 18.20
N LEU A 83 0.01 -6.32 17.17
CA LEU A 83 -0.48 -7.28 16.19
C LEU A 83 0.71 -7.75 15.33
N ARG A 84 0.98 -9.07 15.32
CA ARG A 84 2.13 -9.63 14.59
C ARG A 84 1.67 -10.60 13.50
N PRO A 85 2.28 -10.55 12.32
CA PRO A 85 1.95 -11.48 11.26
C PRO A 85 2.52 -12.87 11.58
N ARG A 86 1.74 -13.90 11.30
CA ARG A 86 2.17 -15.31 11.29
C ARG A 86 2.85 -15.68 9.98
N LEU A 87 2.33 -15.13 8.87
CA LEU A 87 2.94 -15.23 7.54
C LEU A 87 3.40 -13.83 7.12
N ALA A 88 4.64 -13.70 6.69
CA ALA A 88 5.22 -12.41 6.37
C ALA A 88 6.01 -12.43 5.06
N SER A 89 5.92 -11.33 4.31
CA SER A 89 6.71 -11.10 3.11
C SER A 89 7.02 -9.61 2.94
N SER A 90 8.18 -9.28 2.40
CA SER A 90 8.51 -7.90 1.97
C SER A 90 7.79 -7.47 0.69
N SER A 91 7.10 -8.39 -0.01
CA SER A 91 6.36 -8.14 -1.22
C SER A 91 4.85 -8.13 -0.95
N ILE A 92 4.19 -7.00 -1.22
CA ILE A 92 2.73 -6.88 -1.09
C ILE A 92 1.98 -7.84 -2.04
N ARG A 93 2.56 -8.17 -3.19
CA ARG A 93 1.98 -9.16 -4.09
C ARG A 93 2.03 -10.56 -3.50
N ALA A 94 3.16 -10.95 -2.91
CA ALA A 94 3.26 -12.23 -2.21
C ALA A 94 2.29 -12.31 -1.03
N GLN A 95 2.12 -11.22 -0.27
CA GLN A 95 1.10 -11.15 0.79
C GLN A 95 -0.30 -11.36 0.22
N ARG A 96 -0.65 -10.69 -0.89
CA ARG A 96 -1.93 -10.88 -1.57
C ARG A 96 -2.15 -12.35 -1.98
N ASP A 97 -1.13 -12.99 -2.51
CA ASP A 97 -1.23 -14.39 -2.95
C ASP A 97 -1.35 -15.35 -1.76
N MET A 98 -0.65 -15.09 -0.64
CA MET A 98 -0.83 -15.83 0.62
C MET A 98 -2.27 -15.70 1.14
N ILE A 99 -2.84 -14.48 1.14
CA ILE A 99 -4.23 -14.24 1.57
C ILE A 99 -5.20 -14.96 0.65
N ALA A 100 -5.02 -14.89 -0.66
CA ALA A 100 -5.87 -15.56 -1.64
C ALA A 100 -5.83 -17.08 -1.54
N ALA A 101 -4.69 -17.64 -1.11
CA ALA A 101 -4.53 -19.07 -0.83
C ALA A 101 -5.11 -19.49 0.55
N GLY A 102 -5.79 -18.60 1.27
CA GLY A 102 -6.39 -18.91 2.57
C GLY A 102 -5.41 -18.82 3.75
N GLY A 103 -4.24 -18.20 3.57
CA GLY A 103 -3.21 -18.10 4.61
C GLY A 103 -3.56 -17.17 5.79
N GLY A 104 -4.71 -16.49 5.74
CA GLY A 104 -5.18 -15.63 6.83
C GLY A 104 -5.74 -14.29 6.35
N ILE A 105 -5.77 -13.33 7.28
CA ILE A 105 -6.25 -11.97 7.09
C ILE A 105 -5.06 -11.04 6.94
N GLY A 106 -5.09 -10.12 5.97
CA GLY A 106 -4.04 -9.13 5.81
C GLY A 106 -4.53 -7.80 5.27
N VAL A 107 -3.70 -6.77 5.42
CA VAL A 107 -3.97 -5.43 4.89
C VAL A 107 -3.44 -5.33 3.47
N LEU A 108 -4.31 -4.97 2.54
CA LEU A 108 -3.95 -4.77 1.14
C LEU A 108 -4.47 -3.43 0.63
N PRO A 109 -3.76 -2.80 -0.31
CA PRO A 109 -4.37 -1.76 -1.15
C PRO A 109 -5.62 -2.30 -1.84
N CYS A 110 -6.71 -1.54 -1.81
CA CYS A 110 -8.00 -1.96 -2.37
C CYS A 110 -7.90 -2.41 -3.83
N PHE A 111 -7.02 -1.78 -4.62
CA PHE A 111 -6.78 -2.14 -6.02
C PHE A 111 -6.05 -3.49 -6.24
N LEU A 112 -5.58 -4.15 -5.16
CA LEU A 112 -4.99 -5.49 -5.19
C LEU A 112 -5.94 -6.56 -4.65
N ALA A 113 -7.10 -6.19 -4.14
CA ALA A 113 -7.99 -7.08 -3.39
C ALA A 113 -9.06 -7.78 -4.25
N GLU A 114 -8.92 -7.77 -5.57
CA GLU A 114 -9.86 -8.47 -6.45
C GLU A 114 -10.01 -9.94 -6.06
N GLY A 115 -11.27 -10.39 -5.93
CA GLY A 115 -11.62 -11.76 -5.52
C GLY A 115 -11.51 -12.03 -4.02
N LEU A 116 -11.13 -11.05 -3.20
CA LEU A 116 -11.06 -11.17 -1.75
C LEU A 116 -12.26 -10.49 -1.08
N THR A 117 -12.58 -10.92 0.13
CA THR A 117 -13.64 -10.36 0.95
C THR A 117 -13.06 -9.36 1.95
N ARG A 118 -13.61 -8.17 2.02
CA ARG A 118 -13.25 -7.16 3.02
C ARG A 118 -13.69 -7.62 4.42
N VAL A 119 -12.78 -7.48 5.38
CA VAL A 119 -12.99 -7.82 6.79
C VAL A 119 -12.97 -6.53 7.60
N LEU A 120 -13.80 -6.43 8.64
CA LEU A 120 -13.97 -5.24 9.49
C LEU A 120 -14.28 -3.96 8.66
N PRO A 121 -15.29 -3.96 7.81
CA PRO A 121 -15.53 -2.89 6.84
C PRO A 121 -15.79 -1.52 7.49
N ASP A 122 -16.39 -1.52 8.69
CA ASP A 122 -16.76 -0.29 9.42
C ASP A 122 -15.71 0.15 10.44
N GLN A 123 -14.61 -0.59 10.58
CA GLN A 123 -13.62 -0.35 11.64
C GLN A 123 -12.21 -0.09 11.10
N VAL A 124 -11.92 -0.54 9.88
CA VAL A 124 -10.58 -0.41 9.30
C VAL A 124 -10.64 0.13 7.88
N LEU A 125 -10.23 1.36 7.77
CA LEU A 125 -9.91 2.03 6.50
C LEU A 125 -8.63 2.83 6.71
N ILE A 126 -7.63 2.58 5.89
CA ILE A 126 -6.35 3.28 5.94
C ILE A 126 -6.18 4.07 4.65
N GLU A 127 -5.97 5.36 4.77
CA GLU A 127 -5.65 6.21 3.65
C GLU A 127 -4.15 6.48 3.58
N ARG A 128 -3.61 6.40 2.38
CA ARG A 128 -2.21 6.67 2.05
C ARG A 128 -2.14 7.48 0.76
N ARG A 129 -0.94 7.95 0.45
CA ARG A 129 -0.70 8.74 -0.76
C ARG A 129 0.59 8.29 -1.44
N PHE A 130 0.54 8.17 -2.75
CA PHE A 130 1.74 8.10 -3.56
C PHE A 130 2.31 9.50 -3.79
N TRP A 131 3.63 9.58 -3.80
CA TRP A 131 4.40 10.78 -4.05
C TRP A 131 5.20 10.64 -5.32
N LEU A 132 5.33 11.73 -6.08
CA LEU A 132 6.14 11.79 -7.28
C LEU A 132 7.34 12.67 -7.04
N SER A 133 8.53 12.11 -7.16
CA SER A 133 9.81 12.80 -6.99
C SER A 133 10.56 12.89 -8.31
N THR A 134 11.10 14.06 -8.64
CA THR A 134 11.84 14.31 -9.87
C THR A 134 13.11 15.08 -9.54
N HIS A 135 14.26 14.72 -10.12
CA HIS A 135 15.49 15.49 -9.92
C HIS A 135 15.32 16.90 -10.48
N ARG A 136 15.71 17.92 -9.69
CA ARG A 136 15.49 19.34 -9.99
C ARG A 136 16.05 19.77 -11.34
N GLU A 137 17.24 19.30 -11.70
CA GLU A 137 17.91 19.69 -12.93
C GLU A 137 17.18 19.24 -14.20
N VAL A 138 16.49 18.09 -14.14
CA VAL A 138 15.78 17.52 -15.32
C VAL A 138 14.27 17.72 -15.27
N HIS A 139 13.74 18.22 -14.15
CA HIS A 139 12.30 18.43 -13.93
C HIS A 139 11.63 19.24 -15.04
N GLY A 140 12.32 20.29 -15.54
CA GLY A 140 11.84 21.19 -16.59
C GLY A 140 11.91 20.64 -18.00
N THR A 141 12.54 19.48 -18.25
CA THR A 141 12.71 18.92 -19.60
C THR A 141 11.37 18.48 -20.19
N ALA A 142 11.25 18.57 -21.53
CA ALA A 142 10.04 18.17 -22.25
C ALA A 142 9.65 16.73 -21.98
N ARG A 143 10.64 15.83 -21.92
CA ARG A 143 10.49 14.41 -21.61
C ARG A 143 9.82 14.20 -20.25
N LEU A 144 10.33 14.83 -19.18
CA LEU A 144 9.78 14.63 -17.84
C LEU A 144 8.46 15.36 -17.64
N LYS A 145 8.24 16.50 -18.28
CA LYS A 145 6.92 17.15 -18.31
C LYS A 145 5.86 16.24 -18.93
N ALA A 146 6.20 15.58 -20.04
CA ALA A 146 5.29 14.62 -20.69
C ALA A 146 5.02 13.39 -19.80
N ALA A 147 6.05 12.79 -19.23
CA ALA A 147 5.92 11.64 -18.34
C ALA A 147 5.06 11.95 -17.10
N ARG A 148 5.28 13.10 -16.43
CA ARG A 148 4.46 13.52 -15.29
C ARG A 148 3.00 13.74 -15.67
N ARG A 149 2.72 14.38 -16.80
CA ARG A 149 1.34 14.55 -17.29
C ARG A 149 0.66 13.21 -17.52
N TRP A 150 1.36 12.28 -18.16
CA TRP A 150 0.84 10.93 -18.42
C TRP A 150 0.55 10.18 -17.12
N ILE A 151 1.50 10.13 -16.17
CA ILE A 151 1.31 9.48 -14.87
C ILE A 151 0.11 10.08 -14.11
N LYS A 152 0.02 11.42 -14.06
CA LYS A 152 -1.11 12.09 -13.40
C LYS A 152 -2.45 11.83 -14.08
N ALA A 153 -2.46 11.67 -15.39
CA ALA A 153 -3.68 11.26 -16.13
C ALA A 153 -4.08 9.83 -15.75
N LEU A 154 -3.15 8.88 -15.79
CA LEU A 154 -3.42 7.50 -15.36
C LEU A 154 -3.95 7.42 -13.92
N CYS A 155 -3.40 8.22 -12.99
CA CYS A 155 -3.88 8.25 -11.62
C CYS A 155 -5.31 8.79 -11.52
N ARG A 156 -5.66 9.81 -12.31
CA ARG A 156 -7.05 10.32 -12.36
C ARG A 156 -8.01 9.28 -12.91
N ASP A 157 -7.62 8.63 -14.00
CA ASP A 157 -8.45 7.59 -14.64
C ASP A 157 -8.62 6.36 -13.72
N ALA A 158 -7.68 6.12 -12.83
CA ALA A 158 -7.71 5.02 -11.85
C ALA A 158 -8.25 5.43 -10.47
N ALA A 159 -8.72 6.66 -10.27
CA ALA A 159 -9.04 7.20 -8.94
C ALA A 159 -10.04 6.30 -8.16
N GLU A 160 -11.13 5.87 -8.80
CA GLU A 160 -12.12 4.98 -8.19
C GLU A 160 -11.55 3.59 -7.82
N ARG A 161 -10.55 3.10 -8.55
CA ARG A 161 -9.88 1.83 -8.21
C ARG A 161 -8.90 1.99 -7.06
N LEU A 162 -8.26 3.15 -6.97
CA LEU A 162 -7.28 3.46 -5.92
C LEU A 162 -7.97 3.74 -4.58
N SER A 163 -9.12 4.41 -4.61
CA SER A 163 -9.90 4.78 -3.42
C SER A 163 -11.40 4.46 -3.66
N PRO A 164 -11.77 3.16 -3.66
CA PRO A 164 -13.13 2.73 -4.00
C PRO A 164 -14.11 2.80 -2.83
N LEU A 165 -13.63 3.04 -1.61
CA LEU A 165 -14.46 2.96 -0.41
C LEU A 165 -14.90 4.35 0.01
N PRO A 166 -16.15 4.52 0.49
CA PRO A 166 -16.60 5.78 1.05
C PRO A 166 -15.81 6.11 2.33
N ASP A 167 -15.71 7.40 2.61
CA ASP A 167 -15.08 7.96 3.83
C ASP A 167 -15.84 7.55 5.11
#